data_c2494dd46d3dcc07eef43422a9532d40
#
_entry.id   c2494dd46d3dcc07eef43422a9532d40
#
_cell.length_a   1.000
_cell.length_b   1.000
_cell.length_c   1.000
_cell.angle_alpha   90.00
_cell.angle_beta   90.00
_cell.angle_gamma   90.00
#
_symmetry.space_group_name_H-M   'P 1'
#
loop_
_entity.id
_entity.type
_entity.pdbx_description
1 polymer ?
#
loop_
_entity_poly.entity_id
_entity_poly.type
_entity_poly.pdbx_seq_one_letter_code
_entity_poly.pdbx_strand_id
1 'polypeptide(L)'
;NEDRRTLTKLYRTIRNEKEFFKTKRRKEITGLKKVDTVVAVQAGTWFHIATNNTSQLIYSLRRVLEPCKDHIDNNFNPLPQDCIEEIRPLAAKLTDLIEKEMNLVKTSVDLSAHLKEISAYKKEVSAAMERHINRMRSEQDSSNLNIYIIYQSILQETWQMADTLKH
;
A
#
# COMPACT_ATOMS: atom_id res chain seq x y z
N ASN A 1 11.52 -21.12 -6.69
CA ASN A 1 12.82 -20.44 -6.46
C ASN A 1 12.87 -19.00 -7.02
N GLU A 2 12.20 -18.70 -8.11
CA GLU A 2 12.17 -17.36 -8.71
C GLU A 2 11.31 -16.40 -7.87
N ASP A 3 10.15 -16.83 -7.40
CA ASP A 3 9.27 -16.04 -6.54
C ASP A 3 9.92 -15.67 -5.22
N ARG A 4 10.65 -16.61 -4.60
CA ARG A 4 11.41 -16.35 -3.36
C ARG A 4 12.48 -15.29 -3.57
N ARG A 5 13.22 -15.34 -4.68
CA ARG A 5 14.24 -14.34 -5.03
C ARG A 5 13.63 -12.97 -5.27
N THR A 6 12.54 -12.92 -6.02
CA THR A 6 11.79 -11.69 -6.31
C THR A 6 11.26 -11.05 -5.03
N LEU A 7 10.62 -11.83 -4.16
CA LEU A 7 10.09 -11.33 -2.88
C LEU A 7 11.22 -10.83 -1.96
N THR A 8 12.33 -11.55 -1.88
CA THR A 8 13.48 -11.13 -1.09
C THR A 8 14.07 -9.82 -1.61
N LYS A 9 14.15 -9.64 -2.94
CA LYS A 9 14.60 -8.40 -3.58
C LYS A 9 13.65 -7.23 -3.25
N LEU A 10 12.35 -7.43 -3.40
CA LEU A 10 11.32 -6.42 -3.07
C LEU A 10 11.38 -6.03 -1.60
N TYR A 11 11.49 -6.99 -0.71
CA TYR A 11 11.62 -6.73 0.73
C TYR A 11 12.85 -5.88 1.07
N ARG A 12 14.00 -6.18 0.46
CA ARG A 12 15.22 -5.37 0.62
C ARG A 12 15.03 -3.95 0.07
N THR A 13 14.41 -3.82 -1.10
CA THR A 13 14.10 -2.51 -1.70
C THR A 13 13.25 -1.67 -0.76
N ILE A 14 12.13 -2.19 -0.26
CA ILE A 14 11.25 -1.44 0.66
C ILE A 14 11.95 -1.09 1.97
N ARG A 15 12.79 -1.97 2.49
CA ARG A 15 13.60 -1.67 3.68
C ARG A 15 14.58 -0.51 3.44
N ASN A 16 15.25 -0.52 2.29
CA ASN A 16 16.19 0.55 1.92
C ASN A 16 15.46 1.88 1.69
N GLU A 17 14.33 1.87 1.00
CA GLU A 17 13.49 3.06 0.79
C GLU A 17 13.01 3.65 2.12
N LYS A 18 12.62 2.82 3.07
CA LYS A 18 12.24 3.27 4.42
C LYS A 18 13.38 4.02 5.11
N GLU A 19 14.60 3.49 5.09
CA GLU A 19 15.75 4.13 5.73
C GLU A 19 16.20 5.39 4.98
N PHE A 20 16.17 5.37 3.64
CA PHE A 20 16.41 6.54 2.81
C PHE A 20 15.41 7.67 3.13
N PHE A 21 14.13 7.34 3.17
CA PHE A 21 13.05 8.27 3.46
C PHE A 21 13.17 8.87 4.86
N LYS A 22 13.49 8.07 5.87
CA LYS A 22 13.74 8.52 7.24
C LYS A 22 14.92 9.52 7.31
N THR A 23 15.97 9.25 6.56
CA THR A 23 17.15 10.14 6.48
C THR A 23 16.81 11.44 5.77
N LYS A 24 16.09 11.38 4.65
CA LYS A 24 15.60 12.52 3.89
C LYS A 24 14.72 13.42 4.75
N ARG A 25 13.75 12.85 5.46
CA ARG A 25 12.86 13.56 6.38
C ARG A 25 13.64 14.37 7.43
N ARG A 26 14.66 13.77 8.04
CA ARG A 26 15.50 14.47 9.03
C ARG A 26 16.22 15.68 8.43
N LYS A 27 16.78 15.54 7.22
CA LYS A 27 17.46 16.64 6.51
C LYS A 27 16.50 17.78 6.17
N GLU A 28 15.31 17.48 5.71
CA GLU A 28 14.29 18.46 5.33
C GLU A 28 13.75 19.22 6.55
N ILE A 29 13.48 18.53 7.67
CA ILE A 29 13.11 19.19 8.95
C ILE A 29 14.21 20.16 9.40
N THR A 30 15.47 19.76 9.25
CA THR A 30 16.62 20.64 9.58
C THR A 30 16.68 21.83 8.63
N GLY A 31 16.33 21.65 7.36
CA GLY A 31 16.24 22.73 6.36
C GLY A 31 15.16 23.76 6.70
N LEU A 32 13.98 23.32 7.13
CA LEU A 32 12.86 24.20 7.52
C LEU A 32 13.22 25.13 8.69
N LYS A 33 14.13 24.74 9.56
CA LYS A 33 14.61 25.61 10.67
C LYS A 33 15.46 26.81 10.20
N LYS A 34 15.87 26.81 8.93
CA LYS A 34 16.77 27.85 8.36
C LYS A 34 16.03 28.86 7.48
N VAL A 35 14.73 28.68 7.26
CA VAL A 35 13.90 29.57 6.43
C VAL A 35 13.01 30.45 7.30
N ASP A 36 12.47 31.52 6.68
CA ASP A 36 11.52 32.42 7.34
C ASP A 36 10.35 31.68 7.97
N THR A 37 9.86 32.13 9.12
CA THR A 37 8.83 31.48 9.93
C THR A 37 7.53 31.25 9.15
N VAL A 38 7.09 32.23 8.34
CA VAL A 38 5.84 32.09 7.56
C VAL A 38 6.00 31.00 6.50
N VAL A 39 7.12 31.02 5.77
CA VAL A 39 7.46 29.98 4.78
C VAL A 39 7.63 28.63 5.46
N ALA A 40 8.28 28.58 6.62
CA ALA A 40 8.47 27.34 7.38
C ALA A 40 7.14 26.72 7.83
N VAL A 41 6.17 27.52 8.26
CA VAL A 41 4.84 27.05 8.66
C VAL A 41 4.08 26.48 7.46
N GLN A 42 4.01 27.23 6.35
CA GLN A 42 3.28 26.78 5.16
C GLN A 42 3.92 25.52 4.52
N ALA A 43 5.22 25.59 4.24
CA ALA A 43 5.96 24.46 3.68
C ALA A 43 5.99 23.25 4.63
N GLY A 44 6.08 23.50 5.95
CA GLY A 44 6.09 22.48 6.98
C GLY A 44 4.79 21.68 7.03
N THR A 45 3.65 22.32 6.84
CA THR A 45 2.33 21.62 6.80
C THR A 45 2.27 20.67 5.62
N TRP A 46 2.55 21.14 4.41
CA TRP A 46 2.57 20.28 3.21
C TRP A 46 3.61 19.18 3.30
N PHE A 47 4.79 19.51 3.78
CA PHE A 47 5.84 18.53 4.02
C PHE A 47 5.40 17.45 5.02
N HIS A 48 4.73 17.83 6.10
CA HIS A 48 4.23 16.87 7.10
C HIS A 48 3.20 15.92 6.49
N ILE A 49 2.24 16.43 5.73
CA ILE A 49 1.20 15.61 5.07
C ILE A 49 1.86 14.64 4.07
N ALA A 50 2.68 15.14 3.16
CA ALA A 50 3.36 14.32 2.14
C ALA A 50 4.24 13.24 2.79
N THR A 51 4.97 13.60 3.86
CA THR A 51 5.84 12.68 4.59
C THR A 51 5.05 11.61 5.31
N ASN A 52 3.94 11.97 5.94
CA ASN A 52 3.06 11.03 6.61
C ASN A 52 2.46 10.03 5.61
N ASN A 53 1.90 10.52 4.50
CA ASN A 53 1.28 9.66 3.47
C ASN A 53 2.31 8.70 2.85
N THR A 54 3.49 9.19 2.49
CA THR A 54 4.57 8.34 1.98
C THR A 54 4.98 7.27 3.01
N SER A 55 5.09 7.63 4.29
CA SER A 55 5.40 6.68 5.35
C SER A 55 4.31 5.61 5.48
N GLN A 56 3.03 6.00 5.44
CA GLN A 56 1.92 5.05 5.50
C GLN A 56 1.92 4.07 4.33
N LEU A 57 2.17 4.55 3.10
CA LEU A 57 2.29 3.68 1.93
C LEU A 57 3.44 2.67 2.07
N ILE A 58 4.62 3.12 2.52
CA ILE A 58 5.76 2.23 2.77
C ILE A 58 5.43 1.17 3.84
N TYR A 59 4.75 1.56 4.92
CA TYR A 59 4.32 0.63 5.96
C TYR A 59 3.29 -0.38 5.46
N SER A 60 2.31 0.04 4.66
CA SER A 60 1.33 -0.87 4.06
C SER A 60 1.99 -1.87 3.11
N LEU A 61 2.89 -1.43 2.25
CA LEU A 61 3.66 -2.32 1.37
C LEU A 61 4.47 -3.35 2.17
N ARG A 62 5.07 -2.95 3.28
CA ARG A 62 5.79 -3.86 4.16
C ARG A 62 4.87 -4.90 4.78
N ARG A 63 3.69 -4.48 5.29
CA ARG A 63 2.68 -5.39 5.88
C ARG A 63 2.09 -6.38 4.86
N VAL A 64 2.09 -6.03 3.57
CA VAL A 64 1.78 -7.00 2.50
C VAL A 64 2.93 -7.99 2.29
N LEU A 65 4.16 -7.51 2.22
CA LEU A 65 5.31 -8.34 1.84
C LEU A 65 5.78 -9.28 2.95
N GLU A 66 5.72 -8.88 4.21
CA GLU A 66 6.19 -9.72 5.34
C GLU A 66 5.43 -11.05 5.41
N PRO A 67 4.08 -11.08 5.48
CA PRO A 67 3.34 -12.33 5.50
C PRO A 67 3.55 -13.18 4.22
N CYS A 68 3.64 -12.54 3.05
CA CYS A 68 3.91 -13.24 1.80
C CYS A 68 5.30 -13.91 1.80
N LYS A 69 6.29 -13.21 2.34
CA LYS A 69 7.65 -13.76 2.46
C LYS A 69 7.68 -14.94 3.42
N ASP A 70 7.09 -14.80 4.59
CA ASP A 70 7.02 -15.87 5.59
C ASP A 70 6.29 -17.09 5.04
N HIS A 71 5.21 -16.88 4.27
CA HIS A 71 4.47 -17.94 3.61
C HIS A 71 5.33 -18.74 2.61
N ILE A 72 6.11 -18.05 1.77
CA ILE A 72 6.98 -18.69 0.79
C ILE A 72 8.18 -19.35 1.46
N ASP A 73 8.75 -18.74 2.50
CA ASP A 73 9.90 -19.29 3.21
C ASP A 73 9.54 -20.60 3.96
N ASN A 74 8.31 -20.72 4.43
CA ASN A 74 7.78 -21.91 5.09
C ASN A 74 7.18 -22.95 4.13
N ASN A 75 7.24 -22.73 2.81
CA ASN A 75 6.72 -23.64 1.77
C ASN A 75 5.22 -24.00 1.94
N PHE A 76 4.41 -23.03 2.36
CA PHE A 76 2.96 -23.22 2.45
C PHE A 76 2.32 -23.32 1.05
N ASN A 77 1.09 -23.82 1.02
CA ASN A 77 0.31 -23.96 -0.22
C ASN A 77 0.21 -22.62 -0.97
N PRO A 78 0.23 -22.61 -2.31
CA PRO A 78 0.08 -21.40 -3.09
C PRO A 78 -1.30 -20.75 -2.86
N LEU A 79 -1.37 -19.44 -3.09
CA LEU A 79 -2.65 -18.73 -3.06
C LEU A 79 -3.61 -19.32 -4.09
N PRO A 80 -4.89 -19.56 -3.74
CA PRO A 80 -5.89 -20.07 -4.67
C PRO A 80 -6.00 -19.18 -5.92
N GLN A 81 -6.23 -19.81 -7.08
CA GLN A 81 -6.23 -19.12 -8.36
C GLN A 81 -7.29 -18.01 -8.45
N ASP A 82 -8.45 -18.23 -7.87
CA ASP A 82 -9.55 -17.26 -7.80
C ASP A 82 -9.16 -16.01 -6.99
N CYS A 83 -8.37 -16.17 -5.92
CA CYS A 83 -7.81 -15.05 -5.16
C CYS A 83 -6.79 -14.25 -5.98
N ILE A 84 -5.96 -14.94 -6.79
CA ILE A 84 -4.99 -14.29 -7.67
C ILE A 84 -5.72 -13.50 -8.76
N GLU A 85 -6.76 -14.06 -9.36
CA GLU A 85 -7.57 -13.40 -10.39
C GLU A 85 -8.33 -12.19 -9.85
N GLU A 86 -8.77 -12.24 -8.60
CA GLU A 86 -9.44 -11.12 -7.94
C GLU A 86 -8.48 -9.99 -7.58
N ILE A 87 -7.29 -10.29 -7.02
CA ILE A 87 -6.36 -9.24 -6.56
C ILE A 87 -5.62 -8.55 -7.69
N ARG A 88 -5.36 -9.22 -8.81
CA ARG A 88 -4.60 -8.65 -9.93
C ARG A 88 -5.19 -7.35 -10.49
N PRO A 89 -6.48 -7.27 -10.84
CA PRO A 89 -7.08 -6.02 -11.31
C PRO A 89 -7.11 -4.94 -10.21
N LEU A 90 -7.29 -5.32 -8.94
CA LEU A 90 -7.25 -4.38 -7.82
C LEU A 90 -5.85 -3.77 -7.66
N ALA A 91 -4.80 -4.59 -7.75
CA ALA A 91 -3.43 -4.12 -7.68
C ALA A 91 -3.08 -3.18 -8.86
N ALA A 92 -3.52 -3.49 -10.07
CA ALA A 92 -3.31 -2.64 -11.24
C ALA A 92 -3.99 -1.27 -11.08
N LYS A 93 -5.25 -1.24 -10.61
CA LYS A 93 -5.96 0.02 -10.32
C LYS A 93 -5.29 0.83 -9.22
N LEU A 94 -4.81 0.19 -8.17
CA LEU A 94 -4.09 0.90 -7.10
C LEU A 94 -2.80 1.55 -7.63
N THR A 95 -2.06 0.85 -8.46
CA THR A 95 -0.86 1.39 -9.11
C THR A 95 -1.20 2.64 -9.93
N ASP A 96 -2.24 2.58 -10.75
CA ASP A 96 -2.72 3.72 -11.55
C ASP A 96 -3.13 4.91 -10.67
N LEU A 97 -3.84 4.67 -9.55
CA LEU A 97 -4.20 5.72 -8.61
C LEU A 97 -2.97 6.37 -7.95
N ILE A 98 -1.97 5.58 -7.57
CA ILE A 98 -0.71 6.09 -6.99
C ILE A 98 0.05 6.92 -8.04
N GLU A 99 0.14 6.46 -9.29
CA GLU A 99 0.78 7.21 -10.37
C GLU A 99 0.07 8.53 -10.67
N LYS A 100 -1.26 8.54 -10.67
CA LYS A 100 -2.05 9.77 -10.79
C LYS A 100 -1.76 10.74 -9.64
N GLU A 101 -1.73 10.25 -8.40
CA GLU A 101 -1.40 11.05 -7.21
C GLU A 101 -0.01 11.70 -7.34
N MET A 102 1.00 10.93 -7.75
CA MET A 102 2.35 11.44 -7.95
C MET A 102 2.44 12.51 -9.05
N ASN A 103 1.51 12.52 -9.98
CA ASN A 103 1.45 13.47 -11.09
C ASN A 103 0.54 14.67 -10.83
N LEU A 104 -0.26 14.68 -9.74
CA LEU A 104 -1.16 15.80 -9.38
C LEU A 104 -0.40 17.14 -9.27
N VAL A 105 0.83 17.11 -8.76
CA VAL A 105 1.68 18.31 -8.63
C VAL A 105 2.19 18.83 -9.98
N LYS A 106 2.23 17.97 -11.01
CA LYS A 106 2.80 18.29 -12.32
C LYS A 106 1.75 18.62 -13.38
N THR A 107 0.53 18.19 -13.18
CA THR A 107 -0.56 18.31 -14.15
C THR A 107 -1.79 18.90 -13.46
N SER A 108 -2.57 19.71 -14.19
CA SER A 108 -3.89 20.20 -13.75
C SER A 108 -4.92 19.05 -13.78
N VAL A 109 -4.78 18.10 -12.87
CA VAL A 109 -5.75 17.01 -12.72
C VAL A 109 -6.97 17.51 -11.93
N ASP A 110 -8.17 17.12 -12.33
CA ASP A 110 -9.39 17.37 -11.57
C ASP A 110 -9.35 16.55 -10.26
N LEU A 111 -8.99 17.23 -9.18
CA LEU A 111 -8.91 16.63 -7.84
C LEU A 111 -10.23 15.98 -7.42
N SER A 112 -11.38 16.59 -7.78
CA SER A 112 -12.69 16.03 -7.44
C SER A 112 -12.96 14.71 -8.14
N ALA A 113 -12.57 14.59 -9.41
CA ALA A 113 -12.68 13.34 -10.16
C ALA A 113 -11.75 12.27 -9.58
N HIS A 114 -10.52 12.63 -9.23
CA HIS A 114 -9.56 11.71 -8.62
C HIS A 114 -10.04 11.18 -7.26
N LEU A 115 -10.57 12.03 -6.39
CA LEU A 115 -11.14 11.61 -5.11
C LEU A 115 -12.35 10.68 -5.26
N LYS A 116 -13.17 10.87 -6.32
CA LYS A 116 -14.27 9.94 -6.65
C LYS A 116 -13.74 8.59 -7.09
N GLU A 117 -12.68 8.54 -7.92
CA GLU A 117 -12.03 7.29 -8.34
C GLU A 117 -11.48 6.52 -7.13
N ILE A 118 -10.78 7.18 -6.21
CA ILE A 118 -10.28 6.57 -4.97
C ILE A 118 -11.45 6.02 -4.14
N SER A 119 -12.54 6.78 -4.01
CA SER A 119 -13.70 6.35 -3.24
C SER A 119 -14.41 5.15 -3.87
N ALA A 120 -14.51 5.10 -5.20
CA ALA A 120 -15.04 3.95 -5.94
C ALA A 120 -14.15 2.72 -5.78
N TYR A 121 -12.84 2.89 -5.90
CA TYR A 121 -11.87 1.82 -5.70
C TYR A 121 -11.95 1.22 -4.27
N LYS A 122 -12.05 2.05 -3.24
CA LYS A 122 -12.22 1.58 -1.85
C LYS A 122 -13.47 0.71 -1.69
N LYS A 123 -14.57 1.03 -2.38
CA LYS A 123 -15.79 0.20 -2.39
C LYS A 123 -15.55 -1.14 -3.07
N GLU A 124 -14.80 -1.18 -4.18
CA GLU A 124 -14.45 -2.43 -4.86
C GLU A 124 -13.62 -3.33 -3.95
N VAL A 125 -12.62 -2.78 -3.26
CA VAL A 125 -11.79 -3.55 -2.31
C VAL A 125 -12.63 -4.03 -1.12
N SER A 126 -13.52 -3.20 -0.57
CA SER A 126 -14.45 -3.61 0.50
C SER A 126 -15.34 -4.76 0.07
N ALA A 127 -15.87 -4.73 -1.14
CA ALA A 127 -16.68 -5.83 -1.69
C ALA A 127 -15.84 -7.12 -1.87
N ALA A 128 -14.58 -7.01 -2.27
CA ALA A 128 -13.66 -8.15 -2.32
C ALA A 128 -13.40 -8.75 -0.92
N MET A 129 -13.22 -7.90 0.10
CA MET A 129 -13.07 -8.32 1.49
C MET A 129 -14.31 -9.08 2.00
N GLU A 130 -15.51 -8.59 1.71
CA GLU A 130 -16.76 -9.25 2.08
C GLU A 130 -16.92 -10.62 1.40
N ARG A 131 -16.62 -10.70 0.09
CA ARG A 131 -16.61 -11.98 -0.64
C ARG A 131 -15.62 -12.96 -0.02
N HIS A 132 -14.45 -12.48 0.34
CA HIS A 132 -13.42 -13.31 0.94
C HIS A 132 -13.81 -13.82 2.34
N ILE A 133 -14.39 -12.98 3.19
CA ILE A 133 -14.92 -13.39 4.49
C ILE A 133 -15.98 -14.49 4.33
N ASN A 134 -16.88 -14.36 3.35
CA ASN A 134 -17.88 -15.39 3.07
C ASN A 134 -17.25 -16.68 2.57
N ARG A 135 -16.19 -16.59 1.74
CA ARG A 135 -15.39 -17.76 1.31
C ARG A 135 -14.76 -18.45 2.52
N MET A 136 -14.12 -17.71 3.43
CA MET A 136 -13.55 -18.28 4.66
C MET A 136 -14.59 -18.98 5.54
N ARG A 137 -15.79 -18.44 5.63
CA ARG A 137 -16.89 -19.06 6.41
C ARG A 137 -17.40 -20.36 5.80
N SER A 138 -17.34 -20.51 4.48
CA SER A 138 -17.76 -21.71 3.77
C SER A 138 -16.67 -22.77 3.67
N GLU A 139 -15.41 -22.41 3.95
CA GLU A 139 -14.27 -23.33 3.89
C GLU A 139 -14.33 -24.31 5.07
N GLN A 140 -14.33 -25.61 4.76
CA GLN A 140 -14.32 -26.67 5.76
C GLN A 140 -12.92 -27.21 6.05
N ASP A 141 -11.94 -26.89 5.18
CA ASP A 141 -10.57 -27.35 5.32
C ASP A 141 -9.70 -26.32 6.06
N SER A 142 -9.33 -26.64 7.29
CA SER A 142 -8.45 -25.83 8.11
C SER A 142 -7.03 -25.65 7.52
N SER A 143 -6.63 -26.50 6.55
CA SER A 143 -5.30 -26.40 5.91
C SER A 143 -5.13 -25.13 5.09
N ASN A 144 -6.23 -24.54 4.61
CA ASN A 144 -6.22 -23.31 3.81
C ASN A 144 -6.37 -22.03 4.64
N LEU A 145 -6.64 -22.14 5.94
CA LEU A 145 -6.95 -20.98 6.78
C LEU A 145 -5.82 -19.94 6.80
N ASN A 146 -4.58 -20.39 6.89
CA ASN A 146 -3.43 -19.49 6.93
C ASN A 146 -3.30 -18.63 5.66
N ILE A 147 -3.54 -19.26 4.49
CA ILE A 147 -3.43 -18.54 3.22
C ILE A 147 -4.60 -17.56 3.03
N TYR A 148 -5.78 -17.90 3.52
CA TYR A 148 -6.91 -16.97 3.51
C TYR A 148 -6.70 -15.77 4.43
N ILE A 149 -6.05 -15.96 5.59
CA ILE A 149 -5.67 -14.86 6.49
C ILE A 149 -4.68 -13.92 5.79
N ILE A 150 -3.69 -14.46 5.07
CA ILE A 150 -2.74 -13.67 4.30
C ILE A 150 -3.45 -12.87 3.20
N TYR A 151 -4.36 -13.49 2.47
CA TYR A 151 -5.13 -12.81 1.42
C TYR A 151 -6.01 -11.69 2.00
N GLN A 152 -6.67 -11.93 3.13
CA GLN A 152 -7.42 -10.91 3.85
C GLN A 152 -6.53 -9.72 4.25
N SER A 153 -5.33 -9.99 4.74
CA SER A 153 -4.35 -8.97 5.07
C SER A 153 -3.92 -8.15 3.86
N ILE A 154 -3.71 -8.79 2.70
CA ILE A 154 -3.39 -8.12 1.44
C ILE A 154 -4.52 -7.16 1.04
N LEU A 155 -5.77 -7.60 1.06
CA LEU A 155 -6.93 -6.78 0.74
C LEU A 155 -7.06 -5.59 1.71
N GLN A 156 -6.87 -5.81 2.99
CA GLN A 156 -6.94 -4.77 4.01
C GLN A 156 -5.86 -3.70 3.80
N GLU A 157 -4.62 -4.09 3.52
CA GLU A 157 -3.54 -3.14 3.26
C GLU A 157 -3.73 -2.42 1.91
N THR A 158 -4.31 -3.09 0.92
CA THR A 158 -4.72 -2.47 -0.35
C THR A 158 -5.74 -1.36 -0.13
N TRP A 159 -6.75 -1.63 0.70
CA TRP A 159 -7.73 -0.62 1.10
C TRP A 159 -7.08 0.53 1.87
N GLN A 160 -6.17 0.23 2.81
CA GLN A 160 -5.46 1.23 3.61
C GLN A 160 -4.57 2.14 2.74
N MET A 161 -3.90 1.57 1.73
CA MET A 161 -3.14 2.38 0.76
C MET A 161 -4.03 3.36 0.00
N ALA A 162 -5.19 2.90 -0.47
CA ALA A 162 -6.17 3.77 -1.13
C ALA A 162 -6.72 4.85 -0.20
N ASP A 163 -6.94 4.54 1.09
CA ASP A 163 -7.36 5.53 2.08
C ASP A 163 -6.31 6.61 2.30
N THR A 164 -5.03 6.21 2.31
CA THR A 164 -3.90 7.14 2.44
C THR A 164 -3.84 8.13 1.28
N LEU A 165 -4.19 7.73 0.05
CA LEU A 165 -4.23 8.62 -1.13
C LEU A 165 -5.35 9.68 -1.05
N LYS A 166 -6.33 9.51 -0.19
CA LYS A 166 -7.44 10.45 -0.02
C LYS A 166 -7.06 11.70 0.79
N HIS A 167 -6.01 11.62 1.57
CA HIS A 167 -5.56 12.65 2.51
C HIS A 167 -4.28 13.34 2.07
#